data_70a96a4d57f5822d42863e191a8511ed
#
_entry.id   70a96a4d57f5822d42863e191a8511ed
#
_cell.length_a   1.000
_cell.length_b   1.000
_cell.length_c   1.000
_cell.angle_alpha   90.00
_cell.angle_beta   90.00
_cell.angle_gamma   90.00
#
_symmetry.space_group_name_H-M   'P 1'
#
loop_
_entity.id
_entity.type
_entity.pdbx_description
1 polymer ?
#
loop_
_entity_poly.entity_id
_entity_poly.type
_entity_poly.pdbx_seq_one_letter_code
_entity_poly.pdbx_strand_id
1 'polypeptide(L)'
;VVNQDPRRGVGHEKVLTRIELDAQASMMMDRVSMNADSVPAAGQAVYLRSTANLSTGGTATDVTDIIHPDNRDMAVRAIRAIGLDVGGVDFLSTNIAESYRAIGGGICEVNAAPGFRMHVAPSEGTPRDVAAPVIDMLFPQGAPSRVPIAAITGTNGKTTTSRMLAHIAKMAGYT
;
A
#
# COMPACT_ATOMS: atom_id res chain seq x y z
N VAL A 1 -5.08 -20.26 16.50
CA VAL A 1 -4.80 -19.10 17.38
C VAL A 1 -4.58 -17.84 16.57
N VAL A 2 -3.57 -17.75 15.66
CA VAL A 2 -3.23 -16.49 14.95
C VAL A 2 -4.38 -15.96 14.10
N ASN A 3 -5.12 -16.81 13.39
CA ASN A 3 -6.29 -16.40 12.59
C ASN A 3 -7.56 -16.10 13.42
N GLN A 4 -7.50 -16.23 14.74
CA GLN A 4 -8.58 -15.79 15.65
C GLN A 4 -8.46 -14.31 16.02
N ASP A 5 -7.36 -13.64 15.65
CA ASP A 5 -7.22 -12.19 15.80
C ASP A 5 -8.34 -11.49 15.01
N PRO A 6 -9.20 -10.68 15.69
CA PRO A 6 -10.34 -10.01 15.05
C PRO A 6 -9.92 -9.03 13.95
N ARG A 7 -8.64 -8.62 13.90
CA ARG A 7 -8.07 -7.77 12.84
C ARG A 7 -7.78 -8.54 11.55
N ARG A 8 -7.83 -9.89 11.56
CA ARG A 8 -7.58 -10.73 10.38
C ARG A 8 -8.86 -11.08 9.65
N GLY A 9 -8.87 -10.91 8.33
CA GLY A 9 -9.98 -11.22 7.43
C GLY A 9 -9.51 -11.79 6.09
N VAL A 10 -10.44 -12.09 5.23
CA VAL A 10 -10.16 -12.59 3.87
C VAL A 10 -9.87 -11.39 2.96
N GLY A 11 -8.81 -11.47 2.16
CA GLY A 11 -8.43 -10.40 1.24
C GLY A 11 -8.19 -9.05 1.94
N HIS A 12 -8.97 -8.04 1.58
CA HIS A 12 -8.86 -6.67 2.10
C HIS A 12 -9.97 -6.26 3.06
N GLU A 13 -10.77 -7.21 3.56
CA GLU A 13 -11.90 -6.93 4.46
C GLU A 13 -11.46 -6.34 5.81
N LYS A 14 -10.25 -6.71 6.26
CA LYS A 14 -9.70 -6.30 7.54
C LYS A 14 -8.29 -5.76 7.39
N VAL A 15 -7.78 -5.16 8.47
CA VAL A 15 -6.43 -4.59 8.51
C VAL A 15 -5.35 -5.63 8.21
N LEU A 16 -5.50 -6.84 8.76
CA LEU A 16 -4.61 -7.96 8.51
C LEU A 16 -5.31 -9.05 7.68
N THR A 17 -4.56 -9.71 6.84
CA THR A 17 -5.04 -10.85 6.07
C THR A 17 -4.86 -12.15 6.86
N ARG A 18 -5.77 -13.10 6.68
CA ARG A 18 -5.63 -14.46 7.24
C ARG A 18 -4.39 -15.13 6.70
N ILE A 19 -3.73 -15.89 7.58
CA ILE A 19 -2.60 -16.74 7.19
C ILE A 19 -3.17 -18.05 6.67
N GLU A 20 -2.74 -18.45 5.47
CA GLU A 20 -3.08 -19.72 4.85
C GLU A 20 -1.86 -20.63 4.83
N LEU A 21 -2.05 -21.90 5.23
CA LEU A 21 -1.02 -22.93 5.14
C LEU A 21 -1.13 -23.63 3.78
N ASP A 22 -0.77 -22.92 2.73
CA ASP A 22 -0.74 -23.42 1.36
C ASP A 22 0.59 -24.14 1.01
N ALA A 23 0.76 -24.51 -0.24
CA ALA A 23 1.96 -25.19 -0.71
C ALA A 23 3.25 -24.39 -0.44
N GLN A 24 3.21 -23.05 -0.55
CA GLN A 24 4.37 -22.21 -0.26
C GLN A 24 4.71 -22.22 1.25
N ALA A 25 3.70 -22.13 2.12
CA ALA A 25 3.90 -22.24 3.56
C ALA A 25 4.49 -23.61 3.94
N SER A 26 3.98 -24.70 3.32
CA SER A 26 4.53 -26.06 3.53
C SER A 26 6.01 -26.13 3.14
N MET A 27 6.38 -25.63 1.96
CA MET A 27 7.78 -25.59 1.53
C MET A 27 8.67 -24.77 2.48
N MET A 28 8.17 -23.69 3.05
CA MET A 28 8.95 -22.88 3.99
C MET A 28 9.14 -23.61 5.33
N MET A 29 8.10 -24.31 5.82
CA MET A 29 8.17 -25.12 7.04
C MET A 29 9.10 -26.32 6.85
N ASP A 30 9.06 -27.01 5.70
CA ASP A 30 9.94 -28.15 5.38
C ASP A 30 11.42 -27.79 5.47
N ARG A 31 11.80 -26.57 5.10
CA ARG A 31 13.20 -26.08 5.20
C ARG A 31 13.74 -26.05 6.63
N VAL A 32 12.85 -25.96 7.62
CA VAL A 32 13.20 -25.98 9.05
C VAL A 32 12.70 -27.26 9.74
N SER A 33 12.43 -28.31 8.94
CA SER A 33 11.96 -29.62 9.42
C SER A 33 10.67 -29.53 10.25
N MET A 34 9.74 -28.67 9.86
CA MET A 34 8.43 -28.48 10.47
C MET A 34 7.31 -28.74 9.45
N ASN A 35 6.10 -28.94 9.94
CA ASN A 35 4.88 -29.12 9.16
C ASN A 35 3.70 -28.41 9.84
N ALA A 36 2.49 -28.53 9.28
CA ALA A 36 1.30 -27.86 9.78
C ALA A 36 0.90 -28.27 11.24
N ASP A 37 1.29 -29.46 11.66
CA ASP A 37 1.00 -30.00 13.00
C ASP A 37 2.13 -29.72 14.00
N SER A 38 3.25 -29.16 13.55
CA SER A 38 4.38 -28.84 14.41
C SER A 38 4.05 -27.70 15.37
N VAL A 39 4.49 -27.83 16.62
CA VAL A 39 4.39 -26.78 17.63
C VAL A 39 5.75 -26.13 17.84
N PRO A 40 5.94 -24.87 17.40
CA PRO A 40 7.21 -24.16 17.60
C PRO A 40 7.53 -23.99 19.08
N ALA A 41 8.81 -23.95 19.43
CA ALA A 41 9.25 -23.62 20.77
C ALA A 41 8.85 -22.15 21.12
N ALA A 42 8.75 -21.86 22.42
CA ALA A 42 8.47 -20.48 22.84
C ALA A 42 9.54 -19.51 22.34
N GLY A 43 9.10 -18.45 21.64
CA GLY A 43 9.99 -17.46 21.02
C GLY A 43 10.59 -17.88 19.66
N GLN A 44 10.34 -19.07 19.18
CA GLN A 44 10.79 -19.51 17.88
C GLN A 44 9.93 -18.88 16.77
N ALA A 45 10.56 -18.14 15.86
CA ALA A 45 9.89 -17.62 14.65
C ALA A 45 9.89 -18.69 13.55
N VAL A 46 8.73 -18.90 12.94
CA VAL A 46 8.56 -19.76 11.76
C VAL A 46 8.04 -18.94 10.60
N TYR A 47 8.83 -18.78 9.56
CA TYR A 47 8.47 -18.01 8.38
C TYR A 47 7.64 -18.86 7.42
N LEU A 48 6.45 -18.39 7.07
CA LEU A 48 5.52 -19.08 6.17
C LEU A 48 5.56 -18.52 4.75
N ARG A 49 6.25 -17.39 4.55
CA ARG A 49 6.44 -16.72 3.26
C ARG A 49 7.87 -16.23 3.13
N SER A 50 8.34 -16.15 1.90
CA SER A 50 9.65 -15.53 1.56
C SER A 50 9.53 -14.02 1.37
N THR A 51 8.31 -13.48 1.26
CA THR A 51 8.04 -12.06 1.04
C THR A 51 7.23 -11.48 2.19
N ALA A 52 7.54 -10.24 2.57
CA ALA A 52 6.79 -9.47 3.56
C ALA A 52 5.67 -8.69 2.85
N ASN A 53 4.49 -9.30 2.71
CA ASN A 53 3.34 -8.67 2.06
C ASN A 53 2.11 -8.77 2.96
N LEU A 54 1.43 -7.64 3.19
CA LEU A 54 0.20 -7.59 4.00
C LEU A 54 -0.91 -8.46 3.41
N SER A 55 -1.01 -8.56 2.09
CA SER A 55 -2.03 -9.38 1.41
C SER A 55 -1.85 -10.88 1.64
N THR A 56 -0.67 -11.31 2.06
CA THR A 56 -0.35 -12.72 2.35
C THR A 56 -0.13 -12.99 3.84
N GLY A 57 -0.56 -12.08 4.72
CA GLY A 57 -0.52 -12.24 6.17
C GLY A 57 0.65 -11.57 6.89
N GLY A 58 1.46 -10.80 6.17
CA GLY A 58 2.52 -9.96 6.74
C GLY A 58 1.99 -8.89 7.67
N THR A 59 2.89 -8.25 8.41
CA THR A 59 2.61 -7.15 9.34
C THR A 59 3.34 -5.88 8.90
N ALA A 60 2.89 -4.73 9.38
CA ALA A 60 3.53 -3.45 9.16
C ALA A 60 3.81 -2.76 10.49
N THR A 61 5.01 -2.23 10.64
CA THR A 61 5.42 -1.41 11.78
C THR A 61 5.67 0.01 11.30
N ASP A 62 5.09 1.02 11.97
CA ASP A 62 5.39 2.42 11.67
C ASP A 62 6.81 2.77 12.12
N VAL A 63 7.62 3.20 11.18
CA VAL A 63 9.02 3.60 11.41
C VAL A 63 9.29 5.05 11.00
N THR A 64 8.23 5.83 10.82
CA THR A 64 8.30 7.21 10.29
C THR A 64 9.21 8.11 11.12
N ASP A 65 9.18 7.96 12.45
CA ASP A 65 9.93 8.84 13.35
C ASP A 65 11.40 8.43 13.52
N ILE A 66 11.76 7.21 13.10
CA ILE A 66 13.12 6.68 13.23
C ILE A 66 13.87 6.55 11.91
N ILE A 67 13.19 6.77 10.77
CA ILE A 67 13.85 6.67 9.45
C ILE A 67 15.00 7.67 9.34
N HIS A 68 16.16 7.17 8.89
CA HIS A 68 17.31 8.05 8.64
C HIS A 68 17.00 9.09 7.56
N PRO A 69 17.42 10.36 7.71
CA PRO A 69 17.18 11.42 6.71
C PRO A 69 17.61 11.05 5.29
N ASP A 70 18.78 10.43 5.12
CA ASP A 70 19.25 9.98 3.80
C ASP A 70 18.29 9.01 3.13
N ASN A 71 17.70 8.09 3.88
CA ASN A 71 16.74 7.10 3.35
C ASN A 71 15.45 7.79 2.91
N ARG A 72 14.96 8.74 3.71
CA ARG A 72 13.80 9.55 3.36
C ARG A 72 14.05 10.40 2.10
N ASP A 73 15.19 11.07 2.04
CA ASP A 73 15.55 11.92 0.90
C ASP A 73 15.76 11.11 -0.38
N MET A 74 16.31 9.91 -0.26
CA MET A 74 16.42 8.97 -1.38
C MET A 74 15.04 8.59 -1.92
N ALA A 75 14.08 8.24 -1.07
CA ALA A 75 12.72 7.89 -1.47
C ALA A 75 12.03 9.07 -2.16
N VAL A 76 12.12 10.26 -1.60
CA VAL A 76 11.55 11.49 -2.20
C VAL A 76 12.15 11.77 -3.58
N ARG A 77 13.48 11.61 -3.72
CA ARG A 77 14.14 11.77 -5.03
C ARG A 77 13.69 10.74 -6.05
N ALA A 78 13.48 9.48 -5.64
CA ALA A 78 13.00 8.43 -6.53
C ALA A 78 11.60 8.76 -7.08
N ILE A 79 10.68 9.19 -6.22
CA ILE A 79 9.33 9.62 -6.63
C ILE A 79 9.39 10.80 -7.60
N ARG A 80 10.17 11.83 -7.28
CA ARG A 80 10.34 13.02 -8.13
C ARG A 80 10.98 12.71 -9.48
N ALA A 81 11.95 11.80 -9.52
CA ALA A 81 12.64 11.42 -10.77
C ALA A 81 11.69 10.75 -11.78
N ILE A 82 10.63 10.09 -11.30
CA ILE A 82 9.59 9.47 -12.12
C ILE A 82 8.48 10.47 -12.48
N GLY A 83 8.43 11.63 -11.81
CA GLY A 83 7.41 12.65 -12.02
C GLY A 83 6.09 12.35 -11.30
N LEU A 84 6.13 11.63 -10.19
CA LEU A 84 4.94 11.35 -9.37
C LEU A 84 4.80 12.37 -8.26
N ASP A 85 3.57 12.79 -7.99
CA ASP A 85 3.22 13.64 -6.84
C ASP A 85 3.04 12.81 -5.56
N VAL A 86 2.53 11.59 -5.71
CA VAL A 86 2.34 10.60 -4.65
C VAL A 86 2.88 9.26 -5.12
N GLY A 87 3.59 8.56 -4.28
CA GLY A 87 4.10 7.23 -4.61
C GLY A 87 4.57 6.45 -3.40
N GLY A 88 4.68 5.14 -3.55
CA GLY A 88 5.28 4.23 -2.59
C GLY A 88 6.64 3.78 -3.08
N VAL A 89 7.60 3.67 -2.17
CA VAL A 89 8.94 3.16 -2.47
C VAL A 89 9.21 1.92 -1.65
N ASP A 90 9.39 0.80 -2.32
CA ASP A 90 9.81 -0.44 -1.69
C ASP A 90 11.34 -0.43 -1.58
N PHE A 91 11.82 -0.22 -0.38
CA PHE A 91 13.23 -0.10 -0.05
C PHE A 91 13.69 -1.22 0.88
N LEU A 92 14.72 -1.95 0.51
CA LEU A 92 15.34 -2.99 1.33
C LEU A 92 16.55 -2.43 2.08
N SER A 93 16.55 -2.59 3.39
CA SER A 93 17.65 -2.21 4.27
C SER A 93 17.68 -3.15 5.48
N THR A 94 18.85 -3.32 6.06
CA THR A 94 19.01 -4.08 7.31
C THR A 94 18.63 -3.27 8.54
N ASN A 95 18.69 -1.94 8.45
CA ASN A 95 18.27 -1.01 9.50
C ASN A 95 17.81 0.32 8.90
N ILE A 96 16.52 0.62 9.02
CA ILE A 96 15.95 1.86 8.47
C ILE A 96 16.45 3.13 9.17
N ALA A 97 16.91 3.00 10.42
CA ALA A 97 17.45 4.12 11.21
C ALA A 97 18.91 4.47 10.87
N GLU A 98 19.55 3.69 10.02
CA GLU A 98 20.90 3.97 9.53
C GLU A 98 20.88 4.40 8.06
N SER A 99 21.85 5.25 7.66
CA SER A 99 21.95 5.72 6.29
C SER A 99 22.25 4.57 5.32
N TYR A 100 21.49 4.47 4.22
CA TYR A 100 21.79 3.52 3.14
C TYR A 100 23.21 3.69 2.56
N ARG A 101 23.79 4.88 2.71
CA ARG A 101 25.17 5.16 2.27
C ARG A 101 26.20 4.45 3.13
N ALA A 102 25.88 4.21 4.41
CA ALA A 102 26.77 3.55 5.36
C ALA A 102 26.60 2.03 5.35
N ILE A 103 25.34 1.55 5.34
CA ILE A 103 25.05 0.12 5.51
C ILE A 103 24.60 -0.58 4.21
N GLY A 104 24.44 0.18 3.14
CA GLY A 104 23.84 -0.33 1.90
C GLY A 104 22.31 -0.34 1.97
N GLY A 105 21.72 -0.91 0.92
CA GLY A 105 20.28 -1.00 0.71
C GLY A 105 19.93 -0.66 -0.73
N GLY A 106 18.71 -0.91 -1.15
CA GLY A 106 18.27 -0.65 -2.51
C GLY A 106 16.77 -0.49 -2.65
N ILE A 107 16.38 0.37 -3.57
CA ILE A 107 14.99 0.47 -4.01
C ILE A 107 14.71 -0.71 -4.94
N CYS A 108 13.66 -1.47 -4.62
CA CYS A 108 13.19 -2.59 -5.45
C CYS A 108 12.11 -2.14 -6.41
N GLU A 109 11.21 -1.26 -5.94
CA GLU A 109 10.04 -0.86 -6.71
C GLU A 109 9.59 0.55 -6.30
N VAL A 110 8.99 1.27 -7.26
CA VAL A 110 8.28 2.53 -7.03
C VAL A 110 6.86 2.39 -7.54
N ASN A 111 5.90 2.53 -6.65
CA ASN A 111 4.47 2.34 -6.90
C ASN A 111 3.77 3.69 -7.10
N ALA A 112 3.10 3.87 -8.25
CA ALA A 112 2.34 5.09 -8.54
C ALA A 112 1.00 5.17 -7.80
N ALA A 113 0.49 4.06 -7.31
CA ALA A 113 -0.76 3.99 -6.53
C ALA A 113 -0.54 3.18 -5.24
N PRO A 114 0.18 3.75 -4.27
CA PRO A 114 0.52 3.03 -3.04
C PRO A 114 -0.71 2.78 -2.18
N GLY A 115 -0.74 1.61 -1.53
CA GLY A 115 -1.76 1.31 -0.54
C GLY A 115 -1.56 2.14 0.73
N PHE A 116 -2.65 2.61 1.34
CA PHE A 116 -2.59 3.41 2.58
C PHE A 116 -2.79 2.57 3.85
N ARG A 117 -3.26 1.33 3.71
CA ARG A 117 -3.65 0.47 4.84
C ARG A 117 -2.56 0.32 5.90
N MET A 118 -1.31 0.10 5.47
CA MET A 118 -0.17 -0.07 6.37
C MET A 118 0.17 1.19 7.19
N HIS A 119 -0.21 2.35 6.68
CA HIS A 119 0.05 3.63 7.35
C HIS A 119 -1.10 4.03 8.29
N VAL A 120 -2.35 3.88 7.84
CA VAL A 120 -3.52 4.27 8.64
C VAL A 120 -3.85 3.26 9.73
N ALA A 121 -3.40 2.00 9.57
CA ALA A 121 -3.62 0.95 10.55
C ALA A 121 -2.42 -0.02 10.59
N PRO A 122 -1.24 0.43 11.03
CA PRO A 122 -0.08 -0.44 11.21
C PRO A 122 -0.37 -1.51 12.27
N SER A 123 0.35 -2.64 12.20
CA SER A 123 0.30 -3.68 13.23
C SER A 123 0.90 -3.20 14.54
N GLU A 124 1.95 -2.38 14.43
CA GLU A 124 2.70 -1.77 15.53
C GLU A 124 3.06 -0.33 15.21
N GLY A 125 3.14 0.54 16.22
CA GLY A 125 3.48 1.94 16.08
C GLY A 125 2.27 2.86 15.91
N THR A 126 2.48 4.06 15.38
CA THR A 126 1.50 5.14 15.35
C THR A 126 0.72 5.13 14.02
N PRO A 127 -0.62 5.02 14.05
CA PRO A 127 -1.45 5.25 12.85
C PRO A 127 -1.23 6.66 12.29
N ARG A 128 -1.07 6.75 10.95
CA ARG A 128 -0.84 8.02 10.26
C ARG A 128 -1.89 8.22 9.18
N ASP A 129 -2.58 9.35 9.22
CA ASP A 129 -3.49 9.74 8.15
C ASP A 129 -2.68 10.28 6.96
N VAL A 130 -2.29 9.37 6.08
CA VAL A 130 -1.58 9.72 4.83
C VAL A 130 -2.54 10.12 3.71
N ALA A 131 -3.85 9.94 3.90
CA ALA A 131 -4.86 10.31 2.92
C ALA A 131 -5.15 11.82 2.94
N ALA A 132 -5.20 12.44 4.13
CA ALA A 132 -5.48 13.86 4.26
C ALA A 132 -4.51 14.74 3.46
N PRO A 133 -3.17 14.60 3.54
CA PRO A 133 -2.25 15.37 2.71
C PRO A 133 -2.44 15.19 1.20
N VAL A 134 -2.86 13.99 0.75
CA VAL A 134 -3.15 13.73 -0.67
C VAL A 134 -4.42 14.49 -1.10
N ILE A 135 -5.45 14.48 -0.28
CA ILE A 135 -6.68 15.23 -0.56
C ILE A 135 -6.41 16.72 -0.56
N ASP A 136 -5.65 17.24 0.41
CA ASP A 136 -5.29 18.66 0.49
C ASP A 136 -4.44 19.11 -0.72
N MET A 137 -3.58 18.23 -1.24
CA MET A 137 -2.81 18.49 -2.44
C MET A 137 -3.72 18.54 -3.69
N LEU A 138 -4.66 17.60 -3.83
CA LEU A 138 -5.57 17.54 -4.97
C LEU A 138 -6.64 18.64 -4.93
N PHE A 139 -7.09 19.02 -3.75
CA PHE A 139 -8.13 20.02 -3.52
C PHE A 139 -7.66 21.03 -2.48
N PRO A 140 -6.72 21.93 -2.82
CA PRO A 140 -6.27 22.98 -1.91
C PRO A 140 -7.47 23.82 -1.40
N GLN A 141 -7.31 24.43 -0.24
CA GLN A 141 -8.37 25.22 0.35
C GLN A 141 -8.90 26.28 -0.62
N GLY A 142 -10.22 26.25 -0.87
CA GLY A 142 -10.89 27.13 -1.83
C GLY A 142 -10.92 26.61 -3.27
N ALA A 143 -10.25 25.51 -3.59
CA ALA A 143 -10.35 24.87 -4.89
C ALA A 143 -11.72 24.16 -5.05
N PRO A 144 -12.30 24.16 -6.26
CA PRO A 144 -13.52 23.41 -6.52
C PRO A 144 -13.27 21.90 -6.33
N SER A 145 -13.98 21.30 -5.37
CA SER A 145 -13.92 19.87 -5.08
C SER A 145 -15.07 19.06 -5.71
N ARG A 146 -15.93 19.73 -6.46
CA ARG A 146 -17.07 19.12 -7.15
C ARG A 146 -17.01 19.42 -8.63
N VAL A 147 -17.27 18.37 -9.43
CA VAL A 147 -17.45 18.49 -10.87
C VAL A 147 -18.90 18.16 -11.23
N PRO A 148 -19.49 18.83 -12.24
CA PRO A 148 -20.79 18.42 -12.76
C PRO A 148 -20.73 16.98 -13.28
N ILE A 149 -21.69 16.16 -12.86
CA ILE A 149 -21.80 14.77 -13.31
C ILE A 149 -23.10 14.62 -14.06
N ALA A 150 -23.03 14.12 -15.30
CA ALA A 150 -24.19 13.76 -16.10
C ALA A 150 -24.21 12.24 -16.33
N ALA A 151 -25.29 11.57 -15.91
CA ALA A 151 -25.51 10.16 -16.17
C ALA A 151 -26.47 9.98 -17.35
N ILE A 152 -26.09 9.17 -18.34
CA ILE A 152 -26.87 8.89 -19.53
C ILE A 152 -27.24 7.42 -19.54
N THR A 153 -28.53 7.13 -19.47
CA THR A 153 -29.09 5.78 -19.49
C THR A 153 -30.06 5.60 -20.66
N GLY A 154 -30.40 4.37 -20.99
CA GLY A 154 -31.35 4.03 -22.07
C GLY A 154 -30.90 2.80 -22.86
N THR A 155 -31.80 2.23 -23.65
CA THR A 155 -31.55 1.06 -24.51
C THR A 155 -30.60 1.43 -25.65
N ASN A 156 -30.83 2.58 -26.31
CA ASN A 156 -30.08 3.05 -27.47
C ASN A 156 -29.60 4.51 -27.27
N GLY A 157 -28.64 4.96 -28.07
CA GLY A 157 -28.20 6.32 -28.13
C GLY A 157 -27.24 6.79 -27.01
N LYS A 158 -26.93 5.98 -26.01
CA LYS A 158 -26.06 6.35 -24.88
C LYS A 158 -24.71 6.95 -25.31
N THR A 159 -23.99 6.20 -26.13
CA THR A 159 -22.67 6.64 -26.62
C THR A 159 -22.75 7.93 -27.44
N THR A 160 -23.74 8.05 -28.32
CA THR A 160 -23.94 9.24 -29.14
C THR A 160 -24.22 10.47 -28.27
N THR A 161 -25.18 10.34 -27.35
CA THR A 161 -25.55 11.43 -26.43
C THR A 161 -24.37 11.83 -25.52
N SER A 162 -23.61 10.87 -24.99
CA SER A 162 -22.41 11.15 -24.18
C SER A 162 -21.35 11.92 -24.96
N ARG A 163 -21.09 11.51 -26.23
CA ARG A 163 -20.14 12.21 -27.11
C ARG A 163 -20.64 13.62 -27.48
N MET A 164 -21.91 13.81 -27.74
CA MET A 164 -22.48 15.12 -28.01
C MET A 164 -22.36 16.02 -26.79
N LEU A 165 -22.72 15.54 -25.58
CA LEU A 165 -22.59 16.29 -24.34
C LEU A 165 -21.11 16.67 -24.08
N ALA A 166 -20.19 15.72 -24.23
CA ALA A 166 -18.75 16.01 -24.08
C ALA A 166 -18.26 17.05 -25.08
N HIS A 167 -18.72 16.99 -26.31
CA HIS A 167 -18.37 18.01 -27.33
C HIS A 167 -18.93 19.38 -26.96
N ILE A 168 -20.18 19.49 -26.53
CA ILE A 168 -20.79 20.74 -26.10
C ILE A 168 -20.04 21.31 -24.89
N ALA A 169 -19.73 20.47 -23.89
CA ALA A 169 -18.96 20.89 -22.71
C ALA A 169 -17.59 21.45 -23.10
N LYS A 170 -16.87 20.73 -23.98
CA LYS A 170 -15.58 21.20 -24.51
C LYS A 170 -15.68 22.54 -25.25
N MET A 171 -16.70 22.72 -26.07
CA MET A 171 -16.93 24.00 -26.77
C MET A 171 -17.30 25.13 -25.81
N ALA A 172 -17.89 24.81 -24.66
CA ALA A 172 -18.18 25.74 -23.58
C ALA A 172 -16.98 26.01 -22.64
N GLY A 173 -15.81 25.43 -22.92
CA GLY A 173 -14.58 25.66 -22.14
C GLY A 173 -14.39 24.74 -20.95
N TYR A 174 -15.21 23.69 -20.79
CA TYR A 174 -14.96 22.65 -19.80
C TYR A 174 -13.97 21.61 -20.33
N THR A 175 -12.98 21.25 -19.53
CA THR A 175 -11.95 20.24 -19.84
C THR A 175 -12.08 19.00 -18.96
#